data_baac540506c4909fcfc3028963bb6510
#
_entry.id   baac540506c4909fcfc3028963bb6510
#
_cell.length_a   1.000
_cell.length_b   1.000
_cell.length_c   1.000
_cell.angle_alpha   90.00
_cell.angle_beta   90.00
_cell.angle_gamma   90.00
#
_symmetry.space_group_name_H-M   'P 1'
#
loop_
_entity.id
_entity.type
_entity.pdbx_description
1 polymer ?
#
loop_
_entity_poly.entity_id
_entity_poly.type
_entity_poly.pdbx_seq_one_letter_code
_entity_poly.pdbx_strand_id
1 'polypeptide(L)'
;MIALRSGTGEDIDDGATPQSTVLTDVCVPLSHFADIISDTARDVHELGVLGPCFGHSGDGNFHCILPLKKNDTEEYKDKVYRVVENLTSRAMAVGGTCTGEHGVGYGKKKYLKTMYGEGGVSLMEGIKKAIDPFNIMNPGKIVDNDFYGGFRRG
;
A
#
# COMPACT_ATOMS: atom_id res chain seq x y z
N MET A 1 2.55 16.16 -3.34
CA MET A 1 2.62 15.37 -4.59
C MET A 1 4.01 15.59 -5.18
N ILE A 2 4.96 14.67 -4.92
CA ILE A 2 6.29 14.70 -5.53
C ILE A 2 6.19 13.81 -6.78
N ALA A 3 6.03 14.44 -7.93
CA ALA A 3 6.16 13.76 -9.21
C ALA A 3 7.64 13.46 -9.43
N LEU A 4 8.03 12.19 -9.43
CA LEU A 4 9.33 11.79 -9.93
C LEU A 4 9.36 12.06 -11.44
N ARG A 5 10.17 13.02 -11.85
CA ARG A 5 10.43 13.32 -13.27
C ARG A 5 11.12 12.09 -13.89
N SER A 6 10.54 11.57 -14.95
CA SER A 6 11.26 10.76 -15.93
C SER A 6 12.21 11.69 -16.71
N GLY A 7 13.44 11.77 -16.26
CA GLY A 7 14.50 12.47 -17.02
C GLY A 7 15.15 11.49 -17.98
N THR A 8 15.11 11.78 -19.29
CA THR A 8 15.99 11.17 -20.29
C THR A 8 17.36 11.81 -20.16
N GLY A 9 18.14 11.37 -19.21
CA GLY A 9 19.57 11.61 -19.08
C GLY A 9 20.22 10.28 -18.81
N GLU A 10 21.41 10.05 -19.34
CA GLU A 10 22.19 8.86 -19.02
C GLU A 10 22.42 8.82 -17.50
N ASP A 11 21.59 8.03 -16.81
CA ASP A 11 21.70 7.83 -15.37
C ASP A 11 22.99 7.07 -15.12
N ILE A 12 23.96 7.75 -14.52
CA ILE A 12 25.07 7.09 -13.85
C ILE A 12 24.43 6.34 -12.68
N ASP A 13 24.15 5.06 -12.89
CA ASP A 13 23.63 4.15 -11.87
C ASP A 13 24.76 3.91 -10.85
N ASP A 14 24.87 4.80 -9.86
CA ASP A 14 25.80 4.66 -8.74
C ASP A 14 25.36 3.60 -7.72
N GLY A 15 24.24 2.90 -7.99
CA GLY A 15 23.63 1.93 -7.10
C GLY A 15 23.08 2.53 -5.79
N ALA A 16 23.24 3.82 -5.59
CA ALA A 16 22.80 4.52 -4.37
C ALA A 16 21.41 5.12 -4.52
N THR A 17 20.99 5.41 -5.76
CA THR A 17 19.69 6.00 -6.04
C THR A 17 18.57 4.95 -5.94
N PRO A 18 17.51 5.18 -5.16
CA PRO A 18 16.37 4.26 -5.12
C PRO A 18 15.71 4.14 -6.49
N GLN A 19 15.54 2.92 -6.99
CA GLN A 19 14.81 2.66 -8.25
C GLN A 19 13.31 2.58 -8.07
N SER A 20 12.87 2.19 -6.87
CA SER A 20 11.48 2.15 -6.50
C SER A 20 11.32 2.48 -5.03
N THR A 21 10.12 2.80 -4.64
CA THR A 21 9.78 3.10 -3.26
C THR A 21 8.49 2.41 -2.90
N VAL A 22 8.50 1.64 -1.83
CA VAL A 22 7.27 1.15 -1.22
C VAL A 22 6.79 2.22 -0.24
N LEU A 23 5.61 2.75 -0.50
CA LEU A 23 4.98 3.77 0.33
C LEU A 23 3.79 3.16 1.05
N THR A 24 3.83 3.17 2.38
CA THR A 24 2.66 2.81 3.18
C THR A 24 1.71 4.00 3.29
N ASP A 25 0.47 3.71 3.65
CA ASP A 25 -0.57 4.73 3.77
C ASP A 25 -1.68 4.16 4.66
N VAL A 26 -1.49 4.24 5.96
CA VAL A 26 -2.47 3.76 6.92
C VAL A 26 -3.14 4.94 7.62
N CYS A 27 -4.39 4.74 8.03
CA CYS A 27 -5.09 5.67 8.90
C CYS A 27 -5.57 4.91 10.13
N VAL A 28 -5.29 5.44 11.31
CA VAL A 28 -5.60 4.78 12.59
C VAL A 28 -6.32 5.75 13.53
N PRO A 29 -7.12 5.24 14.48
CA PRO A 29 -7.69 6.09 15.52
C PRO A 29 -6.58 6.88 16.25
N LEU A 30 -6.82 8.16 16.53
CA LEU A 30 -5.81 9.04 17.14
C LEU A 30 -5.27 8.51 18.48
N SER A 31 -6.08 7.77 19.22
CA SER A 31 -5.67 7.11 20.47
C SER A 31 -4.56 6.07 20.30
N HIS A 32 -4.41 5.51 19.10
CA HIS A 32 -3.41 4.49 18.76
C HIS A 32 -2.27 5.02 17.89
N PHE A 33 -2.35 6.28 17.47
CA PHE A 33 -1.43 6.86 16.50
C PHE A 33 0.04 6.81 16.96
N ALA A 34 0.30 7.27 18.19
CA ALA A 34 1.67 7.30 18.72
C ALA A 34 2.28 5.90 18.88
N ASP A 35 1.48 4.95 19.37
CA ASP A 35 1.94 3.59 19.61
C ASP A 35 2.30 2.89 18.28
N ILE A 36 1.44 3.01 17.27
CA ILE A 36 1.67 2.37 15.98
C ILE A 36 2.86 2.99 15.24
N ILE A 37 3.07 4.29 15.31
CA ILE A 37 4.29 4.92 14.78
C ILE A 37 5.53 4.39 15.51
N SER A 38 5.50 4.31 16.83
CA SER A 38 6.62 3.83 17.65
C SER A 38 6.94 2.37 17.33
N ASP A 39 5.92 1.53 17.19
CA ASP A 39 6.07 0.12 16.81
C ASP A 39 6.64 -0.01 15.39
N THR A 40 6.20 0.84 14.46
CA THR A 40 6.73 0.85 13.09
C THR A 40 8.19 1.27 13.04
N ALA A 41 8.55 2.31 13.80
CA ALA A 41 9.93 2.75 13.91
C ALA A 41 10.83 1.66 14.51
N ARG A 42 10.32 0.91 15.48
CA ARG A 42 11.01 -0.26 16.04
C ARG A 42 11.22 -1.36 15.00
N ASP A 43 10.19 -1.74 14.25
CA ASP A 43 10.33 -2.74 13.17
C ASP A 43 11.37 -2.32 12.13
N VAL A 44 11.34 -1.05 11.70
CA VAL A 44 12.33 -0.48 10.77
C VAL A 44 13.75 -0.64 11.31
N HIS A 45 13.95 -0.32 12.58
CA HIS A 45 15.24 -0.42 13.24
C HIS A 45 15.70 -1.89 13.41
N GLU A 46 14.84 -2.76 13.93
CA GLU A 46 15.15 -4.17 14.21
C GLU A 46 15.40 -4.98 12.94
N LEU A 47 14.66 -4.69 11.87
CA LEU A 47 14.85 -5.33 10.58
C LEU A 47 16.00 -4.72 9.77
N GLY A 48 16.57 -3.61 10.23
CA GLY A 48 17.68 -2.94 9.57
C GLY A 48 17.33 -2.40 8.19
N VAL A 49 16.11 -1.89 8.02
CA VAL A 49 15.65 -1.27 6.77
C VAL A 49 15.65 0.25 6.92
N LEU A 50 15.74 0.96 5.80
CA LEU A 50 15.54 2.40 5.76
C LEU A 50 14.04 2.69 5.63
N GLY A 51 13.46 3.45 6.58
CA GLY A 51 12.02 3.69 6.58
C GLY A 51 11.63 4.92 7.40
N PRO A 52 11.88 6.16 6.92
CA PRO A 52 11.38 7.35 7.58
C PRO A 52 9.85 7.37 7.57
N CYS A 53 9.25 7.71 8.72
CA CYS A 53 7.81 7.86 8.87
C CYS A 53 7.45 9.35 8.98
N PHE A 54 6.36 9.74 8.35
CA PHE A 54 5.78 11.07 8.42
C PHE A 54 4.26 10.98 8.21
N GLY A 55 3.52 12.01 8.52
CA GLY A 55 2.07 11.97 8.31
C GLY A 55 1.30 13.14 8.87
N HIS A 56 -0.01 13.00 8.83
CA HIS A 56 -0.99 13.97 9.25
C HIS A 56 -1.54 13.59 10.62
N SER A 57 -0.86 14.02 11.69
CA SER A 57 -1.19 13.60 13.05
C SER A 57 -2.61 13.98 13.49
N GLY A 58 -3.21 15.00 12.90
CA GLY A 58 -4.58 15.40 13.19
C GLY A 58 -5.64 14.44 12.65
N ASP A 59 -5.31 13.71 11.57
CA ASP A 59 -6.23 12.81 10.86
C ASP A 59 -5.96 11.33 11.16
N GLY A 60 -4.89 11.03 11.90
CA GLY A 60 -4.46 9.65 12.17
C GLY A 60 -3.82 8.96 10.96
N ASN A 61 -3.55 9.69 9.88
CA ASN A 61 -2.92 9.16 8.68
C ASN A 61 -1.40 9.33 8.75
N PHE A 62 -0.65 8.27 8.41
CA PHE A 62 0.79 8.36 8.25
C PHE A 62 1.34 7.37 7.24
N HIS A 63 2.55 7.68 6.82
CA HIS A 63 3.28 6.98 5.78
C HIS A 63 4.65 6.55 6.30
N CYS A 64 5.13 5.41 5.84
CA CYS A 64 6.52 5.02 5.92
C CYS A 64 7.06 4.90 4.50
N ILE A 65 8.15 5.59 4.20
CA ILE A 65 8.83 5.53 2.90
C ILE A 65 9.92 4.46 2.99
N LEU A 66 9.79 3.40 2.21
CA LEU A 66 10.70 2.26 2.19
C LEU A 66 11.37 2.18 0.81
N PRO A 67 12.53 2.84 0.62
CA PRO A 67 13.22 2.84 -0.66
C PRO A 67 13.81 1.47 -0.97
N LEU A 68 13.71 1.05 -2.23
CA LEU A 68 14.34 -0.14 -2.77
C LEU A 68 15.31 0.22 -3.88
N LYS A 69 16.49 -0.41 -3.88
CA LYS A 69 17.52 -0.26 -4.91
C LYS A 69 17.50 -1.47 -5.83
N LYS A 70 18.06 -1.31 -7.02
CA LYS A 70 18.16 -2.38 -8.02
C LYS A 70 18.90 -3.60 -7.51
N ASN A 71 19.94 -3.37 -6.74
CA ASN A 71 20.85 -4.40 -6.26
C ASN A 71 20.50 -4.90 -4.84
N ASP A 72 19.35 -4.50 -4.29
CA ASP A 72 18.90 -5.03 -3.00
C ASP A 72 18.63 -6.52 -3.11
N THR A 73 19.08 -7.25 -2.10
CA THR A 73 18.86 -8.69 -2.00
C THR A 73 17.38 -9.00 -1.78
N GLU A 74 16.93 -10.18 -2.18
CA GLU A 74 15.57 -10.64 -1.88
C GLU A 74 15.31 -10.65 -0.36
N GLU A 75 16.31 -11.01 0.45
CA GLU A 75 16.21 -10.92 1.91
C GLU A 75 15.91 -9.49 2.39
N TYR A 76 16.53 -8.47 1.81
CA TYR A 76 16.24 -7.08 2.17
C TYR A 76 14.83 -6.67 1.73
N LYS A 77 14.41 -7.07 0.54
CA LYS A 77 13.03 -6.83 0.06
C LYS A 77 11.99 -7.49 0.97
N ASP A 78 12.25 -8.72 1.40
CA ASP A 78 11.36 -9.43 2.35
C ASP A 78 11.26 -8.68 3.68
N LYS A 79 12.37 -8.11 4.20
CA LYS A 79 12.35 -7.27 5.40
C LYS A 79 11.50 -6.01 5.20
N VAL A 80 11.64 -5.34 4.04
CA VAL A 80 10.81 -4.18 3.68
C VAL A 80 9.32 -4.57 3.66
N TYR A 81 8.96 -5.65 2.98
CA TYR A 81 7.56 -6.10 2.94
C TYR A 81 7.04 -6.55 4.31
N ARG A 82 7.90 -7.07 5.18
CA ARG A 82 7.52 -7.40 6.56
C ARG A 82 7.15 -6.15 7.35
N VAL A 83 7.87 -5.03 7.20
CA VAL A 83 7.46 -3.74 7.81
C VAL A 83 6.06 -3.34 7.33
N VAL A 84 5.80 -3.43 6.01
CA VAL A 84 4.50 -3.10 5.42
C VAL A 84 3.38 -3.95 6.01
N GLU A 85 3.58 -5.27 6.08
CA GLU A 85 2.57 -6.20 6.61
C GLU A 85 2.31 -5.98 8.10
N ASN A 86 3.38 -5.81 8.90
CA ASN A 86 3.26 -5.54 10.33
C ASN A 86 2.47 -4.25 10.58
N LEU A 87 2.85 -3.17 9.91
CA LEU A 87 2.18 -1.88 10.03
C LEU A 87 0.71 -1.98 9.64
N THR A 88 0.41 -2.57 8.48
CA THR A 88 -0.97 -2.69 7.98
C THR A 88 -1.82 -3.55 8.91
N SER A 89 -1.27 -4.66 9.40
CA SER A 89 -1.96 -5.55 10.32
C SER A 89 -2.28 -4.86 11.66
N ARG A 90 -1.31 -4.11 12.22
CA ARG A 90 -1.53 -3.33 13.45
C ARG A 90 -2.60 -2.26 13.24
N ALA A 91 -2.54 -1.53 12.13
CA ALA A 91 -3.54 -0.51 11.82
C ALA A 91 -4.95 -1.12 11.76
N MET A 92 -5.13 -2.22 11.05
CA MET A 92 -6.43 -2.90 10.95
C MET A 92 -6.89 -3.47 12.31
N ALA A 93 -5.98 -3.98 13.13
CA ALA A 93 -6.31 -4.55 14.44
C ALA A 93 -6.92 -3.53 15.42
N VAL A 94 -6.61 -2.25 15.26
CA VAL A 94 -7.16 -1.17 16.07
C VAL A 94 -8.37 -0.47 15.42
N GLY A 95 -8.93 -1.06 14.36
CA GLY A 95 -10.05 -0.47 13.63
C GLY A 95 -9.65 0.64 12.64
N GLY A 96 -8.37 0.72 12.30
CA GLY A 96 -7.85 1.58 11.25
C GLY A 96 -7.97 0.98 9.85
N THR A 97 -7.31 1.60 8.87
CA THR A 97 -7.40 1.24 7.46
C THR A 97 -6.04 0.98 6.83
N CYS A 98 -6.00 0.12 5.82
CA CYS A 98 -4.79 -0.13 5.02
C CYS A 98 -4.48 1.02 4.03
N THR A 99 -5.38 1.97 3.86
CA THR A 99 -5.20 3.15 3.01
C THR A 99 -5.93 4.34 3.60
N GLY A 100 -5.22 5.45 3.76
CA GLY A 100 -5.79 6.71 4.21
C GLY A 100 -6.24 7.57 3.02
N GLU A 101 -5.30 7.87 2.10
CA GLU A 101 -5.54 8.82 1.01
C GLU A 101 -5.10 8.33 -0.39
N HIS A 102 -4.21 7.31 -0.47
CA HIS A 102 -3.64 6.87 -1.77
C HIS A 102 -4.52 5.87 -2.52
N GLY A 103 -5.56 5.35 -1.89
CA GLY A 103 -6.46 4.35 -2.47
C GLY A 103 -5.90 2.93 -2.41
N VAL A 104 -6.75 1.99 -2.79
CA VAL A 104 -6.51 0.54 -2.68
C VAL A 104 -5.67 0.00 -3.85
N GLY A 105 -6.00 0.41 -5.07
CA GLY A 105 -5.34 -0.07 -6.28
C GLY A 105 -5.32 -1.60 -6.41
N TYR A 106 -4.18 -2.15 -6.82
CA TYR A 106 -3.92 -3.59 -6.87
C TYR A 106 -3.35 -4.14 -5.56
N GLY A 107 -2.42 -3.39 -4.95
CA GLY A 107 -1.58 -3.89 -3.86
C GLY A 107 -2.33 -4.10 -2.55
N LYS A 108 -3.38 -3.34 -2.31
CA LYS A 108 -4.12 -3.35 -1.05
C LYS A 108 -5.44 -4.11 -1.11
N LYS A 109 -5.84 -4.67 -2.26
CA LYS A 109 -7.07 -5.47 -2.42
C LYS A 109 -7.16 -6.61 -1.40
N LYS A 110 -6.04 -7.27 -1.14
CA LYS A 110 -5.94 -8.39 -0.21
C LYS A 110 -6.44 -8.09 1.21
N TYR A 111 -6.46 -6.81 1.59
CA TYR A 111 -6.90 -6.38 2.91
C TYR A 111 -8.40 -6.07 2.99
N LEU A 112 -9.07 -5.84 1.86
CA LEU A 112 -10.47 -5.39 1.85
C LEU A 112 -11.42 -6.38 2.52
N LYS A 113 -11.19 -7.67 2.31
CA LYS A 113 -12.01 -8.71 2.92
C LYS A 113 -11.86 -8.74 4.44
N THR A 114 -10.64 -8.51 4.95
CA THR A 114 -10.39 -8.40 6.39
C THR A 114 -11.04 -7.16 6.98
N MET A 115 -11.02 -6.03 6.25
CA MET A 115 -11.57 -4.77 6.74
C MET A 115 -13.09 -4.70 6.68
N TYR A 116 -13.71 -5.20 5.62
CA TYR A 116 -15.12 -4.96 5.31
C TYR A 116 -15.96 -6.25 5.21
N GLY A 117 -15.34 -7.41 5.37
CA GLY A 117 -16.00 -8.71 5.22
C GLY A 117 -16.39 -9.01 3.77
N GLU A 118 -16.92 -10.22 3.56
CA GLU A 118 -17.41 -10.66 2.24
C GLU A 118 -18.51 -9.76 1.70
N GLY A 119 -19.46 -9.36 2.55
CA GLY A 119 -20.58 -8.52 2.16
C GLY A 119 -20.15 -7.14 1.66
N GLY A 120 -19.14 -6.53 2.31
CA GLY A 120 -18.56 -5.25 1.88
C GLY A 120 -17.88 -5.35 0.53
N VAL A 121 -17.08 -6.42 0.32
CA VAL A 121 -16.44 -6.66 -0.98
C VAL A 121 -17.48 -6.92 -2.07
N SER A 122 -18.49 -7.75 -1.81
CA SER A 122 -19.58 -8.02 -2.77
C SER A 122 -20.36 -6.76 -3.14
N LEU A 123 -20.55 -5.83 -2.19
CA LEU A 123 -21.16 -4.54 -2.49
C LEU A 123 -20.28 -3.70 -3.44
N MET A 124 -18.97 -3.63 -3.18
CA MET A 124 -18.02 -2.93 -4.07
C MET A 124 -18.04 -3.51 -5.47
N GLU A 125 -18.06 -4.84 -5.60
CA GLU A 125 -18.19 -5.56 -6.87
C GLU A 125 -19.50 -5.22 -7.58
N GLY A 126 -20.62 -5.24 -6.86
CA GLY A 126 -21.94 -4.89 -7.41
C GLY A 126 -21.98 -3.47 -7.95
N ILE A 127 -21.45 -2.50 -7.22
CA ILE A 127 -21.35 -1.10 -7.66
C ILE A 127 -20.47 -1.00 -8.91
N LYS A 128 -19.29 -1.62 -8.89
CA LYS A 128 -18.37 -1.63 -10.02
C LYS A 128 -19.04 -2.19 -11.27
N LYS A 129 -19.75 -3.31 -11.16
CA LYS A 129 -20.43 -3.95 -12.29
C LYS A 129 -21.59 -3.11 -12.84
N ALA A 130 -22.32 -2.44 -11.96
CA ALA A 130 -23.43 -1.57 -12.37
C ALA A 130 -22.95 -0.35 -13.16
N ILE A 131 -21.82 0.24 -12.77
CA ILE A 131 -21.27 1.46 -13.40
C ILE A 131 -20.42 1.12 -14.63
N ASP A 132 -19.65 0.04 -14.57
CA ASP A 132 -18.70 -0.37 -15.61
C ASP A 132 -18.93 -1.83 -16.03
N PRO A 133 -20.03 -2.13 -16.70
CA PRO A 133 -20.38 -3.51 -17.08
C PRO A 133 -19.37 -4.17 -18.05
N PHE A 134 -18.58 -3.36 -18.74
CA PHE A 134 -17.55 -3.84 -19.69
C PHE A 134 -16.14 -3.88 -19.11
N ASN A 135 -15.98 -3.53 -17.84
CA ASN A 135 -14.68 -3.51 -17.14
C ASN A 135 -13.58 -2.73 -17.89
N ILE A 136 -13.92 -1.55 -18.39
CA ILE A 136 -12.97 -0.68 -19.08
C ILE A 136 -12.28 0.33 -18.16
N MET A 137 -12.89 0.65 -17.02
CA MET A 137 -12.35 1.59 -16.03
C MET A 137 -11.51 0.86 -14.99
N ASN A 138 -10.21 1.08 -15.00
CA ASN A 138 -9.28 0.53 -14.00
C ASN A 138 -9.48 -0.98 -13.73
N PRO A 139 -9.41 -1.84 -14.75
CA PRO A 139 -9.67 -3.27 -14.58
C PRO A 139 -8.74 -3.91 -13.56
N GLY A 140 -9.29 -4.72 -12.66
CA GLY A 140 -8.55 -5.44 -11.61
C GLY A 140 -8.12 -4.60 -10.40
N LYS A 141 -8.41 -3.30 -10.35
CA LYS A 141 -8.20 -2.45 -9.17
C LYS A 141 -9.42 -2.53 -8.25
N ILE A 142 -9.18 -2.59 -6.95
CA ILE A 142 -10.18 -2.74 -5.88
C ILE A 142 -10.83 -4.12 -5.91
N VAL A 143 -11.49 -4.50 -7.02
CA VAL A 143 -12.13 -5.80 -7.23
C VAL A 143 -11.39 -6.62 -8.30
N ASP A 144 -11.52 -7.93 -8.24
CA ASP A 144 -10.85 -8.82 -9.17
C ASP A 144 -11.56 -8.88 -10.54
N ASN A 145 -10.79 -9.16 -11.61
CA ASN A 145 -11.35 -9.31 -12.94
C ASN A 145 -12.24 -10.55 -13.08
N ASP A 146 -12.03 -11.57 -12.27
CA ASP A 146 -12.79 -12.82 -12.31
C ASP A 146 -14.27 -12.62 -12.00
N PHE A 147 -14.59 -11.54 -11.27
CA PHE A 147 -15.95 -11.12 -11.01
C PHE A 147 -16.78 -10.85 -12.28
N TYR A 148 -16.13 -10.48 -13.39
CA TYR A 148 -16.79 -10.22 -14.68
C TYR A 148 -17.04 -11.47 -15.55
N GLY A 149 -16.75 -12.69 -15.02
CA GLY A 149 -17.10 -13.93 -15.68
C GLY A 149 -16.50 -14.08 -17.09
N GLY A 150 -15.19 -14.01 -17.19
CA GLY A 150 -14.52 -14.56 -18.38
C GLY A 150 -14.61 -13.77 -19.69
N PHE A 151 -14.89 -12.47 -19.67
CA PHE A 151 -14.66 -11.62 -20.85
C PHE A 151 -13.15 -11.50 -21.10
N ARG A 152 -12.58 -12.53 -21.74
CA ARG A 152 -11.25 -12.42 -22.35
C ARG A 152 -11.38 -11.51 -23.55
N ARG A 153 -10.70 -10.37 -23.54
CA ARG A 153 -10.49 -9.61 -24.75
C ARG A 153 -9.68 -10.48 -25.71
N GLY A 154 -10.29 -10.83 -26.85
CA GLY A 154 -9.60 -11.40 -28.00
C GLY A 154 -8.63 -10.39 -28.61
#